data_612ccd8ce82e5f7b8bd8bf7c7abe63ae
#
_entry.id   612ccd8ce82e5f7b8bd8bf7c7abe63ae
#
_cell.length_a   1.000
_cell.length_b   1.000
_cell.length_c   1.000
_cell.angle_alpha   90.00
_cell.angle_beta   90.00
_cell.angle_gamma   90.00
#
_symmetry.space_group_name_H-M   'P 1'
#
loop_
_entity.id
_entity.type
_entity.pdbx_description
1 polymer ?
#
loop_
_entity_poly.entity_id
_entity_poly.type
_entity_poly.pdbx_seq_one_letter_code
_entity_poly.pdbx_strand_id
1 'polypeptide(L)'
;QVVYAQLDEVLASRGQNILNAISQESFDTIRKDGKVYGIPQITERPNIGACLAIRQDILDELSLPIPTNLDEFYHVLKTIKQKKPDMIPYTTDNPFNPIIQSAFGLYDGYPEIDGEITWNGKLPQMREYLAFMKKLYDEDLLDKDFAMNKSDTVLAKFTSGKAAVMPYSWYQAGAGTPDALKENVPQGKISLVFPLEDENGKAGIVPAGFSLNNVSGVMKKSPNLEHAISFMDAKLAPENFTFLTLGEEGVTFTVEE
;
A
#
# COMPACT_ATOMS: atom_id res chain seq x y z
N GLN A 1 -15.78 -6.46 -26.23
CA GLN A 1 -15.08 -7.60 -26.83
C GLN A 1 -14.09 -8.15 -25.80
N VAL A 2 -14.22 -9.43 -25.41
CA VAL A 2 -13.28 -10.04 -24.46
C VAL A 2 -11.95 -10.23 -25.16
N VAL A 3 -10.89 -9.62 -24.63
CA VAL A 3 -9.53 -9.62 -25.19
C VAL A 3 -8.75 -10.84 -24.72
N TYR A 4 -9.12 -11.43 -23.57
CA TYR A 4 -8.46 -12.56 -22.94
C TYR A 4 -9.07 -13.89 -23.35
N ALA A 5 -8.27 -14.95 -23.30
CA ALA A 5 -8.71 -16.33 -23.50
C ALA A 5 -9.58 -16.78 -22.32
N GLN A 6 -10.57 -17.63 -22.60
CA GLN A 6 -11.30 -18.38 -21.56
C GLN A 6 -10.36 -19.44 -20.99
N LEU A 7 -10.31 -19.55 -19.65
CA LEU A 7 -9.32 -20.38 -18.97
C LEU A 7 -9.89 -21.65 -18.32
N ASP A 8 -11.22 -21.83 -18.25
CA ASP A 8 -11.85 -22.94 -17.52
C ASP A 8 -11.29 -24.32 -17.90
N GLU A 9 -11.22 -24.64 -19.20
CA GLU A 9 -10.77 -25.95 -19.67
C GLU A 9 -9.25 -26.15 -19.49
N VAL A 10 -8.45 -25.12 -19.76
CA VAL A 10 -7.00 -25.20 -19.63
C VAL A 10 -6.58 -25.25 -18.15
N LEU A 11 -7.28 -24.55 -17.25
CA LEU A 11 -7.06 -24.66 -15.81
C LEU A 11 -7.39 -26.05 -15.30
N ALA A 12 -8.51 -26.62 -15.73
CA ALA A 12 -8.90 -27.98 -15.36
C ALA A 12 -7.88 -29.04 -15.81
N SER A 13 -7.22 -28.85 -16.95
CA SER A 13 -6.27 -29.82 -17.50
C SER A 13 -4.80 -29.59 -17.11
N ARG A 14 -4.39 -28.34 -16.84
CA ARG A 14 -2.99 -27.94 -16.66
C ARG A 14 -2.74 -26.98 -15.51
N GLY A 15 -3.76 -26.65 -14.72
CA GLY A 15 -3.71 -25.66 -13.65
C GLY A 15 -3.99 -26.20 -12.26
N GLN A 16 -3.57 -27.42 -11.93
CA GLN A 16 -3.93 -28.07 -10.67
C GLN A 16 -3.31 -27.36 -9.46
N ASN A 17 -2.07 -26.90 -9.55
CA ASN A 17 -1.43 -26.14 -8.47
C ASN A 17 -2.09 -24.77 -8.30
N ILE A 18 -2.49 -24.12 -9.40
CA ILE A 18 -3.23 -22.85 -9.38
C ILE A 18 -4.58 -23.07 -8.67
N LEU A 19 -5.33 -24.11 -9.04
CA LEU A 19 -6.65 -24.43 -8.46
C LEU A 19 -6.55 -24.86 -6.98
N ASN A 20 -5.42 -25.44 -6.57
CA ASN A 20 -5.18 -25.80 -5.17
C ASN A 20 -4.74 -24.59 -4.34
N ALA A 21 -4.00 -23.66 -4.92
CA ALA A 21 -3.48 -22.49 -4.22
C ALA A 21 -4.48 -21.33 -4.10
N ILE A 22 -5.45 -21.24 -5.01
CA ILE A 22 -6.40 -20.14 -5.08
C ILE A 22 -7.82 -20.66 -4.83
N SER A 23 -8.52 -20.07 -3.86
CA SER A 23 -9.87 -20.49 -3.49
C SER A 23 -10.88 -20.31 -4.62
N GLN A 24 -11.92 -21.13 -4.64
CA GLN A 24 -13.03 -21.01 -5.60
C GLN A 24 -13.71 -19.64 -5.48
N GLU A 25 -13.88 -19.14 -4.24
CA GLU A 25 -14.43 -17.82 -3.97
C GLU A 25 -13.65 -16.71 -4.68
N SER A 26 -12.32 -16.83 -4.71
CA SER A 26 -11.45 -15.91 -5.43
C SER A 26 -11.73 -15.90 -6.94
N PHE A 27 -11.90 -17.05 -7.53
CA PHE A 27 -12.28 -17.16 -8.95
C PHE A 27 -13.68 -16.62 -9.21
N ASP A 28 -14.61 -16.80 -8.28
CA ASP A 28 -16.00 -16.34 -8.43
C ASP A 28 -16.10 -14.81 -8.48
N THR A 29 -15.19 -14.08 -7.82
CA THR A 29 -15.14 -12.60 -7.88
C THR A 29 -14.80 -12.06 -9.27
N ILE A 30 -14.12 -12.84 -10.11
CA ILE A 30 -13.66 -12.41 -11.43
C ILE A 30 -14.40 -13.07 -12.60
N ARG A 31 -15.39 -13.93 -12.30
CA ARG A 31 -16.20 -14.57 -13.36
C ARG A 31 -16.99 -13.54 -14.14
N LYS A 32 -16.96 -13.69 -15.44
CA LYS A 32 -17.81 -12.94 -16.36
C LYS A 32 -18.68 -13.92 -17.15
N ASP A 33 -19.98 -13.80 -17.05
CA ASP A 33 -20.94 -14.71 -17.68
C ASP A 33 -20.68 -16.18 -17.34
N GLY A 34 -20.32 -16.46 -16.06
CA GLY A 34 -19.99 -17.78 -15.54
C GLY A 34 -18.62 -18.32 -15.95
N LYS A 35 -17.80 -17.57 -16.71
CA LYS A 35 -16.51 -17.99 -17.27
C LYS A 35 -15.35 -17.26 -16.64
N VAL A 36 -14.20 -17.95 -16.56
CA VAL A 36 -12.93 -17.41 -16.05
C VAL A 36 -12.05 -16.94 -17.21
N TYR A 37 -11.56 -15.69 -17.16
CA TYR A 37 -10.69 -15.10 -18.17
C TYR A 37 -9.33 -14.68 -17.62
N GLY A 38 -9.03 -15.02 -16.38
CA GLY A 38 -7.76 -14.73 -15.73
C GLY A 38 -7.59 -15.48 -14.43
N ILE A 39 -6.39 -15.40 -13.86
CA ILE A 39 -6.03 -15.97 -12.58
C ILE A 39 -6.00 -14.80 -11.58
N PRO A 40 -6.86 -14.82 -10.52
CA PRO A 40 -6.90 -13.75 -9.54
C PRO A 40 -5.68 -13.78 -8.62
N GLN A 41 -5.13 -12.62 -8.34
CA GLN A 41 -4.19 -12.41 -7.26
C GLN A 41 -4.91 -11.69 -6.12
N ILE A 42 -5.16 -12.41 -5.05
CA ILE A 42 -5.95 -11.96 -3.93
C ILE A 42 -5.09 -11.89 -2.69
N THR A 43 -5.30 -10.86 -1.88
CA THR A 43 -4.75 -10.76 -0.54
C THR A 43 -5.84 -11.12 0.44
N GLU A 44 -5.74 -12.28 1.07
CA GLU A 44 -6.70 -12.77 2.09
C GLU A 44 -6.46 -12.17 3.48
N ARG A 45 -5.46 -11.30 3.61
CA ARG A 45 -5.10 -10.66 4.87
C ARG A 45 -5.58 -9.22 4.89
N PRO A 46 -5.87 -8.68 6.09
CA PRO A 46 -6.10 -7.24 6.23
C PRO A 46 -4.97 -6.50 5.54
N ASN A 47 -5.30 -5.68 4.57
CA ASN A 47 -4.31 -4.85 3.91
C ASN A 47 -3.94 -3.68 4.84
N ILE A 48 -3.10 -3.98 5.84
CA ILE A 48 -2.45 -2.96 6.67
C ILE A 48 -1.31 -2.30 5.85
N GLY A 49 -1.42 -2.37 4.53
CA GLY A 49 -0.35 -1.99 3.63
C GLY A 49 -0.02 -0.50 3.62
N ALA A 50 -0.93 0.35 4.08
CA ALA A 50 -0.72 1.78 4.12
C ALA A 50 -0.41 2.26 5.55
N CYS A 51 0.67 3.02 5.69
CA CYS A 51 1.06 3.78 6.87
C CYS A 51 1.82 5.03 6.43
N LEU A 52 2.23 5.87 7.36
CA LEU A 52 3.26 6.87 7.09
C LEU A 52 4.53 6.45 7.81
N ALA A 53 5.67 6.56 7.13
CA ALA A 53 6.96 6.53 7.79
C ALA A 53 7.25 7.91 8.38
N ILE A 54 7.71 7.95 9.62
CA ILE A 54 8.14 9.16 10.31
C ILE A 54 9.54 8.97 10.88
N ARG A 55 10.35 9.99 10.81
CA ARG A 55 11.69 10.03 11.37
C ARG A 55 11.64 10.00 12.90
N GLN A 56 11.83 8.82 13.48
CA GLN A 56 11.83 8.64 14.93
C GLN A 56 12.95 9.40 15.63
N ASP A 57 14.14 9.45 15.01
CA ASP A 57 15.27 10.21 15.53
C ASP A 57 14.96 11.73 15.66
N ILE A 58 14.12 12.27 14.78
CA ILE A 58 13.66 13.65 14.87
C ILE A 58 12.61 13.82 15.98
N LEU A 59 11.70 12.85 16.12
CA LEU A 59 10.74 12.86 17.23
C LEU A 59 11.47 12.81 18.57
N ASP A 60 12.46 11.94 18.72
CA ASP A 60 13.28 11.78 19.92
C ASP A 60 14.03 13.11 20.23
N GLU A 61 14.67 13.72 19.22
CA GLU A 61 15.39 14.99 19.36
C GLU A 61 14.48 16.14 19.83
N LEU A 62 13.25 16.18 19.28
CA LEU A 62 12.29 17.24 19.59
C LEU A 62 11.35 16.92 20.76
N SER A 63 11.50 15.74 21.39
CA SER A 63 10.64 15.22 22.45
C SER A 63 9.16 15.19 22.06
N LEU A 64 8.89 14.74 20.83
CA LEU A 64 7.55 14.61 20.27
C LEU A 64 7.08 13.14 20.29
N PRO A 65 5.81 12.87 20.60
CA PRO A 65 5.24 11.53 20.45
C PRO A 65 4.97 11.20 18.99
N ILE A 66 4.78 9.90 18.70
CA ILE A 66 4.19 9.46 17.43
C ILE A 66 2.72 9.93 17.44
N PRO A 67 2.28 10.67 16.40
CA PRO A 67 0.91 11.21 16.38
C PRO A 67 -0.12 10.11 16.14
N THR A 68 -1.23 10.16 16.85
CA THR A 68 -2.37 9.24 16.76
C THR A 68 -3.63 9.89 16.20
N ASN A 69 -3.72 11.21 16.22
CA ASN A 69 -4.84 12.00 15.73
C ASN A 69 -4.36 13.19 14.90
N LEU A 70 -5.32 13.90 14.31
CA LEU A 70 -5.04 14.99 13.36
C LEU A 70 -4.32 16.18 14.00
N ASP A 71 -4.71 16.54 15.22
CA ASP A 71 -4.12 17.68 15.94
C ASP A 71 -2.67 17.41 16.32
N GLU A 72 -2.39 16.20 16.81
CA GLU A 72 -1.03 15.75 17.11
C GLU A 72 -0.18 15.70 15.84
N PHE A 73 -0.73 15.17 14.74
CA PHE A 73 -0.03 15.12 13.45
C PHE A 73 0.34 16.53 12.97
N TYR A 74 -0.62 17.45 12.99
CA TYR A 74 -0.37 18.85 12.64
C TYR A 74 0.68 19.50 13.55
N HIS A 75 0.57 19.28 14.88
CA HIS A 75 1.53 19.80 15.86
C HIS A 75 2.95 19.29 15.59
N VAL A 76 3.11 18.01 15.31
CA VAL A 76 4.40 17.39 14.96
C VAL A 76 4.99 18.06 13.71
N LEU A 77 4.23 18.14 12.61
CA LEU A 77 4.71 18.77 11.39
C LEU A 77 5.11 20.23 11.60
N LYS A 78 4.30 20.99 12.34
CA LYS A 78 4.57 22.40 12.64
C LYS A 78 5.81 22.58 13.50
N THR A 79 6.01 21.74 14.50
CA THR A 79 7.21 21.77 15.35
C THR A 79 8.46 21.42 14.54
N ILE A 80 8.38 20.43 13.67
CA ILE A 80 9.50 20.10 12.75
C ILE A 80 9.84 21.31 11.89
N LYS A 81 8.85 21.95 11.25
CA LYS A 81 9.09 23.14 10.41
C LYS A 81 9.74 24.28 11.18
N GLN A 82 9.30 24.53 12.40
CA GLN A 82 9.85 25.59 13.23
C GLN A 82 11.29 25.33 13.71
N LYS A 83 11.60 24.08 14.04
CA LYS A 83 12.92 23.69 14.59
C LYS A 83 13.94 23.31 13.52
N LYS A 84 13.45 22.87 12.36
CA LYS A 84 14.24 22.41 11.20
C LYS A 84 13.67 23.07 9.91
N PRO A 85 13.84 24.39 9.72
CA PRO A 85 13.16 25.15 8.65
C PRO A 85 13.50 24.66 7.23
N ASP A 86 14.67 24.06 7.04
CA ASP A 86 15.12 23.51 5.75
C ASP A 86 14.59 22.11 5.47
N MET A 87 13.95 21.46 6.46
CA MET A 87 13.37 20.14 6.30
C MET A 87 11.93 20.24 5.79
N ILE A 88 11.56 19.33 4.89
CA ILE A 88 10.18 19.14 4.45
C ILE A 88 9.46 18.32 5.53
N PRO A 89 8.45 18.86 6.24
CA PRO A 89 7.78 18.09 7.28
C PRO A 89 7.07 16.85 6.74
N TYR A 90 6.30 16.99 5.65
CA TYR A 90 5.61 15.88 4.99
C TYR A 90 5.78 15.97 3.47
N THR A 91 6.34 14.91 2.86
CA THR A 91 6.45 14.74 1.41
C THR A 91 5.53 13.64 0.91
N THR A 92 4.98 13.79 -0.28
CA THR A 92 4.12 12.80 -0.93
C THR A 92 4.12 13.02 -2.45
N ASP A 93 3.67 12.05 -3.20
CA ASP A 93 3.34 12.13 -4.64
C ASP A 93 1.82 12.11 -4.86
N ASN A 94 1.05 11.84 -3.81
CA ASN A 94 -0.41 11.80 -3.86
C ASN A 94 -1.00 12.46 -2.59
N PRO A 95 -1.78 13.55 -2.76
CA PRO A 95 -2.40 14.20 -1.62
C PRO A 95 -3.51 13.38 -0.95
N PHE A 96 -4.02 12.33 -1.61
CA PHE A 96 -5.07 11.47 -1.08
C PHE A 96 -4.43 10.31 -0.31
N ASN A 97 -4.17 10.51 0.99
CA ASN A 97 -3.56 9.50 1.84
C ASN A 97 -4.58 8.91 2.82
N PRO A 98 -4.82 7.58 2.79
CA PRO A 98 -5.84 6.93 3.63
C PRO A 98 -5.56 7.06 5.13
N ILE A 99 -4.30 7.21 5.54
CA ILE A 99 -3.91 7.39 6.95
C ILE A 99 -4.46 8.71 7.51
N ILE A 100 -4.36 9.78 6.72
CA ILE A 100 -4.87 11.10 7.10
C ILE A 100 -6.39 11.16 6.86
N GLN A 101 -6.90 10.55 5.77
CA GLN A 101 -8.33 10.47 5.47
C GLN A 101 -9.12 9.78 6.58
N SER A 102 -8.50 8.84 7.30
CA SER A 102 -9.07 8.16 8.45
C SER A 102 -9.64 9.13 9.50
N ALA A 103 -8.89 10.18 9.84
CA ALA A 103 -9.30 11.20 10.80
C ALA A 103 -10.58 11.98 10.40
N PHE A 104 -10.99 11.87 9.14
CA PHE A 104 -12.21 12.49 8.61
C PHE A 104 -13.33 11.46 8.37
N GLY A 105 -13.14 10.21 8.81
CA GLY A 105 -14.12 9.15 8.54
C GLY A 105 -14.18 8.68 7.09
N LEU A 106 -13.20 9.03 6.26
CA LEU A 106 -13.11 8.63 4.84
C LEU A 106 -12.38 7.28 4.70
N TYR A 107 -12.93 6.23 5.32
CA TYR A 107 -12.30 4.92 5.41
C TYR A 107 -12.34 4.11 4.12
N ASP A 108 -13.36 4.32 3.29
CA ASP A 108 -13.60 3.59 2.05
C ASP A 108 -13.72 4.58 0.88
N GLY A 109 -13.17 4.20 -0.26
CA GLY A 109 -13.30 4.97 -1.49
C GLY A 109 -14.73 4.99 -2.05
N TYR A 110 -15.50 3.94 -1.77
CA TYR A 110 -16.87 3.73 -2.25
C TYR A 110 -17.78 3.18 -1.15
N PRO A 111 -18.04 3.95 -0.07
CA PRO A 111 -18.93 3.51 0.99
C PRO A 111 -20.37 3.31 0.50
N GLU A 112 -21.06 2.36 1.11
CA GLU A 112 -22.50 2.22 0.97
C GLU A 112 -23.21 3.18 1.94
N ILE A 113 -24.04 4.07 1.40
CA ILE A 113 -24.81 5.05 2.16
C ILE A 113 -26.27 4.92 1.72
N ASP A 114 -27.15 4.65 2.66
CA ASP A 114 -28.60 4.47 2.41
C ASP A 114 -28.90 3.43 1.31
N GLY A 115 -28.09 2.37 1.22
CA GLY A 115 -28.23 1.30 0.23
C GLY A 115 -27.64 1.64 -1.16
N GLU A 116 -26.97 2.78 -1.31
CA GLU A 116 -26.32 3.19 -2.54
C GLU A 116 -24.79 3.27 -2.38
N ILE A 117 -24.06 2.70 -3.33
CA ILE A 117 -22.60 2.86 -3.40
C ILE A 117 -22.29 4.28 -3.85
N THR A 118 -21.62 5.03 -2.99
CA THR A 118 -21.30 6.44 -3.20
C THR A 118 -19.78 6.63 -3.21
N TRP A 119 -19.26 7.37 -4.19
CA TRP A 119 -17.86 7.75 -4.17
C TRP A 119 -17.58 8.75 -3.03
N ASN A 120 -16.58 8.46 -2.17
CA ASN A 120 -16.25 9.27 -1.00
C ASN A 120 -15.91 10.75 -1.35
N GLY A 121 -15.43 11.01 -2.57
CA GLY A 121 -15.19 12.38 -3.05
C GLY A 121 -16.42 13.30 -3.07
N LYS A 122 -17.64 12.74 -2.97
CA LYS A 122 -18.90 13.50 -2.86
C LYS A 122 -19.28 13.80 -1.41
N LEU A 123 -18.61 13.18 -0.42
CA LEU A 123 -18.96 13.36 0.98
C LEU A 123 -18.50 14.73 1.50
N PRO A 124 -19.25 15.35 2.42
CA PRO A 124 -18.85 16.61 3.05
C PRO A 124 -17.46 16.53 3.70
N GLN A 125 -17.13 15.41 4.31
CA GLN A 125 -15.83 15.14 4.94
C GLN A 125 -14.64 15.26 3.97
N MET A 126 -14.85 15.02 2.69
CA MET A 126 -13.79 15.22 1.68
C MET A 126 -13.42 16.71 1.57
N ARG A 127 -14.38 17.62 1.73
CA ARG A 127 -14.10 19.05 1.75
C ARG A 127 -13.24 19.45 2.94
N GLU A 128 -13.53 18.89 4.11
CA GLU A 128 -12.75 19.13 5.34
C GLU A 128 -11.32 18.58 5.20
N TYR A 129 -11.19 17.38 4.67
CA TYR A 129 -9.88 16.78 4.33
C TYR A 129 -9.07 17.68 3.39
N LEU A 130 -9.67 18.12 2.29
CA LEU A 130 -8.99 19.00 1.31
C LEU A 130 -8.63 20.36 1.91
N ALA A 131 -9.47 20.91 2.80
CA ALA A 131 -9.15 22.13 3.53
C ALA A 131 -7.95 21.95 4.46
N PHE A 132 -7.85 20.81 5.14
CA PHE A 132 -6.70 20.47 5.96
C PHE A 132 -5.43 20.30 5.11
N MET A 133 -5.48 19.56 4.01
CA MET A 133 -4.33 19.41 3.11
C MET A 133 -3.88 20.77 2.53
N LYS A 134 -4.84 21.63 2.19
CA LYS A 134 -4.54 23.00 1.76
C LYS A 134 -3.85 23.80 2.87
N LYS A 135 -4.31 23.68 4.12
CA LYS A 135 -3.67 24.33 5.27
C LYS A 135 -2.21 23.86 5.43
N LEU A 136 -1.95 22.54 5.34
CA LEU A 136 -0.58 22.03 5.37
C LEU A 136 0.28 22.62 4.25
N TYR A 137 -0.28 22.75 3.05
CA TYR A 137 0.42 23.35 1.90
C TYR A 137 0.70 24.83 2.12
N ASP A 138 -0.29 25.62 2.54
CA ASP A 138 -0.16 27.06 2.76
C ASP A 138 0.89 27.39 3.84
N GLU A 139 1.01 26.53 4.87
CA GLU A 139 1.93 26.68 6.00
C GLU A 139 3.32 26.04 5.76
N ASP A 140 3.64 25.60 4.54
CA ASP A 140 4.90 24.91 4.18
C ASP A 140 5.14 23.61 4.97
N LEU A 141 4.07 22.96 5.43
CA LEU A 141 4.12 21.67 6.12
C LEU A 141 4.03 20.50 5.15
N LEU A 142 3.42 20.72 3.98
CA LEU A 142 3.40 19.79 2.85
C LEU A 142 4.41 20.22 1.80
N ASP A 143 5.13 19.26 1.25
CA ASP A 143 6.08 19.45 0.15
C ASP A 143 5.45 20.27 -0.98
N LYS A 144 6.06 21.40 -1.33
CA LYS A 144 5.57 22.28 -2.40
C LYS A 144 5.57 21.64 -3.78
N ASP A 145 6.45 20.67 -3.97
CA ASP A 145 6.59 19.94 -5.23
C ASP A 145 5.72 18.69 -5.31
N PHE A 146 4.82 18.46 -4.34
CA PHE A 146 4.08 17.19 -4.22
C PHE A 146 3.40 16.76 -5.54
N ALA A 147 2.86 17.71 -6.29
CA ALA A 147 2.18 17.43 -7.57
C ALA A 147 3.14 17.00 -8.70
N MET A 148 4.43 17.24 -8.55
CA MET A 148 5.48 16.86 -9.51
C MET A 148 6.28 15.64 -9.04
N ASN A 149 6.16 15.27 -7.77
CA ASN A 149 6.85 14.12 -7.22
C ASN A 149 6.38 12.82 -7.87
N LYS A 150 7.32 11.88 -7.93
CA LYS A 150 7.05 10.46 -8.16
C LYS A 150 7.45 9.70 -6.91
N SER A 151 6.98 8.47 -6.76
CA SER A 151 7.29 7.62 -5.59
C SER A 151 8.80 7.54 -5.29
N ASP A 152 9.64 7.40 -6.33
CA ASP A 152 11.09 7.40 -6.17
C ASP A 152 11.63 8.73 -5.65
N THR A 153 11.04 9.86 -6.05
CA THR A 153 11.43 11.19 -5.57
C THR A 153 11.06 11.37 -4.10
N VAL A 154 9.87 10.90 -3.70
CA VAL A 154 9.41 10.91 -2.31
C VAL A 154 10.36 10.07 -1.44
N LEU A 155 10.66 8.85 -1.87
CA LEU A 155 11.60 7.96 -1.19
C LEU A 155 12.99 8.61 -1.07
N ALA A 156 13.51 9.19 -2.14
CA ALA A 156 14.81 9.85 -2.13
C ALA A 156 14.86 11.09 -1.20
N LYS A 157 13.79 11.90 -1.15
CA LYS A 157 13.68 13.02 -0.20
C LYS A 157 13.73 12.52 1.25
N PHE A 158 13.07 11.43 1.56
CA PHE A 158 13.06 10.86 2.91
C PHE A 158 14.41 10.21 3.27
N THR A 159 14.93 9.32 2.45
CA THR A 159 16.17 8.59 2.73
C THR A 159 17.42 9.47 2.71
N SER A 160 17.39 10.60 1.98
CA SER A 160 18.47 11.61 2.05
C SER A 160 18.38 12.53 3.28
N GLY A 161 17.35 12.36 4.14
CA GLY A 161 17.15 13.20 5.33
C GLY A 161 16.50 14.56 5.05
N LYS A 162 16.06 14.84 3.82
CA LYS A 162 15.39 16.10 3.45
C LYS A 162 13.94 16.17 3.92
N ALA A 163 13.26 15.03 4.09
CA ALA A 163 11.89 14.97 4.54
C ALA A 163 11.75 14.16 5.84
N ALA A 164 10.78 14.53 6.69
CA ALA A 164 10.54 13.90 7.98
C ALA A 164 9.45 12.84 7.93
N VAL A 165 8.43 13.02 7.09
CA VAL A 165 7.29 12.09 6.94
C VAL A 165 7.05 11.80 5.47
N MET A 166 6.71 10.53 5.15
CA MET A 166 6.29 10.12 3.81
C MET A 166 5.23 9.02 3.86
N PRO A 167 4.41 8.84 2.81
CA PRO A 167 3.63 7.62 2.62
C PRO A 167 4.53 6.39 2.62
N TYR A 168 4.09 5.32 3.27
CA TYR A 168 4.89 4.12 3.45
C TYR A 168 4.03 2.86 3.40
N SER A 169 4.66 1.75 3.04
CA SER A 169 4.03 0.44 3.03
C SER A 169 4.96 -0.58 3.67
N TRP A 170 4.40 -1.60 4.30
CA TRP A 170 5.15 -2.63 5.02
C TRP A 170 6.27 -3.28 4.20
N TYR A 171 6.03 -3.48 2.89
CA TYR A 171 7.03 -4.11 2.01
C TYR A 171 8.27 -3.22 1.79
N GLN A 172 8.16 -1.91 1.97
CA GLN A 172 9.29 -0.99 1.82
C GLN A 172 10.30 -1.16 2.97
N ALA A 173 9.87 -1.68 4.13
CA ALA A 173 10.76 -2.00 5.23
C ALA A 173 11.74 -3.12 4.85
N GLY A 174 11.24 -4.17 4.17
CA GLY A 174 12.06 -5.25 3.62
C GLY A 174 12.80 -4.89 2.33
N ALA A 175 12.42 -3.79 1.66
CA ALA A 175 13.05 -3.32 0.42
C ALA A 175 14.23 -2.35 0.65
N GLY A 176 14.81 -2.31 1.86
CA GLY A 176 16.05 -1.57 2.15
C GLY A 176 15.87 -0.08 2.47
N THR A 177 14.64 0.42 2.66
CA THR A 177 14.43 1.84 3.04
C THR A 177 15.14 2.24 4.33
N PRO A 178 15.12 1.42 5.43
CA PRO A 178 15.86 1.75 6.65
C PRO A 178 17.37 1.82 6.43
N ASP A 179 17.92 0.95 5.60
CA ASP A 179 19.35 0.92 5.29
C ASP A 179 19.75 2.12 4.46
N ALA A 180 18.99 2.44 3.41
CA ALA A 180 19.21 3.64 2.59
C ALA A 180 19.11 4.94 3.41
N LEU A 181 18.23 4.98 4.43
CA LEU A 181 18.19 6.12 5.35
C LEU A 181 19.47 6.19 6.18
N LYS A 182 19.93 5.08 6.77
CA LYS A 182 21.14 5.04 7.61
C LYS A 182 22.42 5.36 6.86
N GLU A 183 22.50 5.00 5.58
CA GLU A 183 23.64 5.37 4.73
C GLU A 183 23.82 6.89 4.64
N ASN A 184 22.73 7.65 4.52
CA ASN A 184 22.76 9.10 4.41
C ASN A 184 22.66 9.81 5.78
N VAL A 185 21.99 9.19 6.73
CA VAL A 185 21.73 9.71 8.08
C VAL A 185 22.00 8.59 9.08
N PRO A 186 23.25 8.46 9.58
CA PRO A 186 23.65 7.32 10.44
C PRO A 186 22.80 7.11 11.69
N GLN A 187 22.24 8.18 12.28
CA GLN A 187 21.32 8.13 13.41
C GLN A 187 19.86 7.94 12.99
N GLY A 188 19.56 7.89 11.68
CA GLY A 188 18.22 7.81 11.12
C GLY A 188 17.47 6.58 11.60
N LYS A 189 16.28 6.78 12.16
CA LYS A 189 15.35 5.74 12.61
C LYS A 189 13.98 6.01 12.03
N ILE A 190 13.25 4.95 11.73
CA ILE A 190 11.89 5.02 11.19
C ILE A 190 10.92 4.47 12.23
N SER A 191 9.85 5.21 12.49
CA SER A 191 8.62 4.73 13.12
C SER A 191 7.46 4.85 12.16
N LEU A 192 6.36 4.19 12.50
CA LEU A 192 5.16 4.16 11.68
C LEU A 192 4.04 4.94 12.33
N VAL A 193 3.36 5.75 11.53
CA VAL A 193 2.09 6.37 11.89
C VAL A 193 0.99 5.56 11.22
N PHE A 194 0.10 5.01 12.04
CA PHE A 194 -1.07 4.25 11.60
C PHE A 194 -2.25 5.21 11.33
N PRO A 195 -3.39 4.70 10.83
CA PRO A 195 -4.55 5.54 10.59
C PRO A 195 -4.87 6.44 11.76
N LEU A 196 -4.97 7.74 11.49
CA LEU A 196 -5.26 8.74 12.50
C LEU A 196 -6.71 8.61 12.98
N GLU A 197 -6.91 8.75 14.28
CA GLU A 197 -8.21 8.71 14.91
C GLU A 197 -9.05 9.94 14.52
N ASP A 198 -10.35 9.69 14.34
CA ASP A 198 -11.35 10.74 14.19
C ASP A 198 -11.70 11.41 15.54
N GLU A 199 -12.63 12.35 15.53
CA GLU A 199 -13.12 13.07 16.74
C GLU A 199 -13.74 12.16 17.80
N ASN A 200 -14.11 10.92 17.46
CA ASN A 200 -14.68 9.92 18.35
C ASN A 200 -13.63 8.90 18.83
N GLY A 201 -12.36 9.10 18.50
CA GLY A 201 -11.28 8.17 18.81
C GLY A 201 -11.31 6.89 17.97
N LYS A 202 -12.00 6.90 16.82
CA LYS A 202 -12.05 5.78 15.91
C LYS A 202 -11.03 5.95 14.81
N ALA A 203 -10.08 5.01 14.74
CA ALA A 203 -9.20 4.89 13.60
C ALA A 203 -9.86 4.05 12.50
N GLY A 204 -9.97 4.60 11.31
CA GLY A 204 -10.44 3.87 10.15
C GLY A 204 -9.34 3.01 9.58
N ILE A 205 -9.60 1.70 9.55
CA ILE A 205 -8.82 0.78 8.74
C ILE A 205 -9.68 0.51 7.51
N VAL A 206 -9.07 0.57 6.33
CA VAL A 206 -9.66 -0.05 5.15
C VAL A 206 -10.09 -1.45 5.56
N PRO A 207 -11.36 -1.83 5.39
CA PRO A 207 -11.86 -3.09 5.92
C PRO A 207 -10.93 -4.23 5.55
N ALA A 208 -10.63 -5.07 6.53
CA ALA A 208 -9.99 -6.35 6.31
C ALA A 208 -10.91 -7.18 5.42
N GLY A 209 -10.81 -6.99 4.13
CA GLY A 209 -11.62 -7.62 3.12
C GLY A 209 -10.76 -8.32 2.10
N PHE A 210 -11.38 -9.27 1.47
CA PHE A 210 -10.91 -9.95 0.30
C PHE A 210 -10.57 -8.91 -0.79
N SER A 211 -9.30 -8.67 -1.02
CA SER A 211 -8.85 -7.66 -1.98
C SER A 211 -8.31 -8.31 -3.23
N LEU A 212 -9.00 -8.10 -4.34
CA LEU A 212 -8.48 -8.41 -5.67
C LEU A 212 -7.43 -7.37 -6.07
N ASN A 213 -6.15 -7.75 -6.02
CA ASN A 213 -5.06 -6.85 -6.40
C ASN A 213 -4.87 -6.79 -7.93
N ASN A 214 -4.75 -7.96 -8.53
CA ASN A 214 -4.49 -8.09 -9.96
C ASN A 214 -5.21 -9.32 -10.53
N VAL A 215 -5.36 -9.34 -11.85
CA VAL A 215 -5.80 -10.51 -12.61
C VAL A 215 -4.78 -10.76 -13.72
N SER A 216 -4.16 -11.93 -13.71
CA SER A 216 -3.25 -12.36 -14.78
C SER A 216 -4.01 -13.11 -15.85
N GLY A 217 -4.03 -12.59 -17.06
CA GLY A 217 -4.74 -13.19 -18.20
C GLY A 217 -3.82 -13.48 -19.39
N VAL A 218 -4.22 -14.45 -20.20
CA VAL A 218 -3.56 -14.75 -21.48
C VAL A 218 -4.39 -14.15 -22.61
N MET A 219 -3.76 -13.45 -23.53
CA MET A 219 -4.44 -12.85 -24.67
C MET A 219 -5.09 -13.92 -25.54
N LYS A 220 -6.33 -13.69 -25.99
CA LYS A 220 -7.11 -14.64 -26.81
C LYS A 220 -6.40 -15.08 -28.09
N LYS A 221 -5.55 -14.22 -28.66
CA LYS A 221 -4.78 -14.50 -29.88
C LYS A 221 -3.42 -15.16 -29.60
N SER A 222 -3.07 -15.42 -28.35
CA SER A 222 -1.81 -16.09 -28.03
C SER A 222 -1.83 -17.53 -28.53
N PRO A 223 -0.84 -17.98 -29.27
CA PRO A 223 -0.71 -19.40 -29.69
C PRO A 223 -0.23 -20.28 -28.53
N ASN A 224 0.17 -19.69 -27.38
CA ASN A 224 0.87 -20.35 -26.28
C ASN A 224 0.02 -20.44 -25.01
N LEU A 225 -1.32 -20.48 -25.11
CA LEU A 225 -2.22 -20.50 -23.96
C LEU A 225 -1.88 -21.63 -22.97
N GLU A 226 -1.74 -22.86 -23.45
CA GLU A 226 -1.45 -24.02 -22.61
C GLU A 226 -0.08 -23.91 -21.94
N HIS A 227 0.94 -23.47 -22.67
CA HIS A 227 2.28 -23.28 -22.11
C HIS A 227 2.32 -22.18 -21.05
N ALA A 228 1.59 -21.08 -21.28
CA ALA A 228 1.50 -19.99 -20.31
C ALA A 228 0.86 -20.45 -19.00
N ILE A 229 -0.24 -21.21 -19.06
CA ILE A 229 -0.88 -21.76 -17.86
C ILE A 229 0.00 -22.80 -17.19
N SER A 230 0.61 -23.74 -17.95
CA SER A 230 1.54 -24.71 -17.37
C SER A 230 2.74 -24.06 -16.68
N PHE A 231 3.27 -22.97 -17.24
CA PHE A 231 4.36 -22.21 -16.63
C PHE A 231 3.93 -21.54 -15.31
N MET A 232 2.74 -20.93 -15.29
CA MET A 232 2.20 -20.30 -14.07
C MET A 232 1.88 -21.35 -13.01
N ASP A 233 1.34 -22.49 -13.41
CA ASP A 233 1.02 -23.62 -12.54
C ASP A 233 2.29 -24.21 -11.90
N ALA A 234 3.32 -24.44 -12.71
CA ALA A 234 4.59 -24.97 -12.22
C ALA A 234 5.27 -24.09 -11.17
N LYS A 235 5.06 -22.77 -11.22
CA LYS A 235 5.60 -21.84 -10.20
C LYS A 235 4.94 -22.00 -8.83
N LEU A 236 3.73 -22.56 -8.79
CA LEU A 236 2.97 -22.80 -7.56
C LEU A 236 3.11 -24.24 -7.04
N ALA A 237 3.83 -25.12 -7.78
CA ALA A 237 4.24 -26.42 -7.22
C ALA A 237 5.09 -26.14 -5.95
N PRO A 238 4.85 -26.86 -4.82
CA PRO A 238 5.47 -26.53 -3.54
C PRO A 238 6.99 -26.39 -3.58
N GLU A 239 7.66 -27.32 -4.26
CA GLU A 239 9.13 -27.31 -4.43
C GLU A 239 9.61 -26.09 -5.24
N ASN A 240 8.92 -25.76 -6.31
CA ASN A 240 9.26 -24.60 -7.15
C ASN A 240 8.94 -23.29 -6.45
N PHE A 241 7.82 -23.22 -5.71
CA PHE A 241 7.43 -22.03 -4.97
C PHE A 241 8.45 -21.71 -3.87
N THR A 242 8.89 -22.72 -3.12
CA THR A 242 9.93 -22.56 -2.10
C THR A 242 11.23 -22.05 -2.72
N PHE A 243 11.68 -22.68 -3.80
CA PHE A 243 12.92 -22.27 -4.49
C PHE A 243 12.82 -20.83 -5.04
N LEU A 244 11.69 -20.46 -5.67
CA LEU A 244 11.49 -19.13 -6.27
C LEU A 244 11.35 -18.03 -5.21
N THR A 245 10.89 -18.38 -4.00
CA THR A 245 10.61 -17.41 -2.93
C THR A 245 11.77 -17.28 -1.96
N LEU A 246 12.37 -18.40 -1.53
CA LEU A 246 13.40 -18.44 -0.51
C LEU A 246 14.78 -18.82 -1.08
N GLY A 247 14.82 -19.49 -2.24
CA GLY A 247 16.03 -20.01 -2.83
C GLY A 247 16.31 -21.44 -2.40
N GLU A 248 17.57 -21.78 -2.14
CA GLU A 248 18.06 -23.11 -1.78
C GLU A 248 18.37 -23.19 -0.27
N GLU A 249 17.77 -24.16 0.40
CA GLU A 249 18.01 -24.39 1.84
C GLU A 249 19.49 -24.70 2.12
N GLY A 250 20.03 -24.05 3.14
CA GLY A 250 21.45 -24.13 3.50
C GLY A 250 22.36 -23.21 2.68
N VAL A 251 21.84 -22.57 1.62
CA VAL A 251 22.58 -21.61 0.77
C VAL A 251 22.01 -20.19 0.93
N THR A 252 20.70 -20.02 0.68
CA THR A 252 20.04 -18.71 0.73
C THR A 252 19.15 -18.53 1.97
N PHE A 253 18.71 -19.61 2.59
CA PHE A 253 17.95 -19.59 3.84
C PHE A 253 18.23 -20.83 4.68
N THR A 254 17.93 -20.75 5.98
CA THR A 254 17.91 -21.86 6.92
C THR A 254 16.60 -21.87 7.68
N VAL A 255 16.11 -23.06 8.03
CA VAL A 255 14.94 -23.22 8.90
C VAL A 255 15.44 -23.41 10.32
N GLU A 256 15.05 -22.52 11.24
CA GLU A 256 15.26 -22.70 12.68
C GLU A 256 14.06 -23.44 13.27
N GLU A 257 14.31 -24.49 14.09
CA GLU A 257 13.28 -25.27 14.79
C GLU A 257 12.70 -24.51 16.00
#